data_26cb89cd3c570ac1a8bce798456ea3cc
#
_entry.id   26cb89cd3c570ac1a8bce798456ea3cc
#
_cell.length_a   1.000
_cell.length_b   1.000
_cell.length_c   1.000
_cell.angle_alpha   90.00
_cell.angle_beta   90.00
_cell.angle_gamma   90.00
#
_symmetry.space_group_name_H-M   'P 1'
#
loop_
_entity.id
_entity.type
_entity.pdbx_description
1 polymer ?
#
loop_
_entity_poly.entity_id
_entity_poly.type
_entity_poly.pdbx_seq_one_letter_code
_entity_poly.pdbx_strand_id
1 'polypeptide(L)'
;MERTYTMTTQLPASFLPEKFRVLSGSVLKLIAITLMLIDHTGVMILYNYPATTATLFSFGGVDYSWYRIFRDIGRAAFPIFCFLLIEGFLHTHDVKKYALNLGIFALVSEVPFDLAFAGKPFYLNYQNVFFTLFIGLVMMIFLQKIDEK
;
A
#
# COMPACT_ATOMS: atom_id res chain seq x y z
N MET A 1 22.68 -16.81 -41.42
CA MET A 1 23.42 -16.15 -40.31
C MET A 1 22.40 -15.39 -39.47
N GLU A 2 21.68 -16.18 -38.61
CA GLU A 2 20.62 -15.69 -37.72
C GLU A 2 21.25 -15.09 -36.47
N ARG A 3 21.07 -13.80 -36.26
CA ARG A 3 21.41 -13.16 -34.99
C ARG A 3 20.26 -13.38 -34.03
N THR A 4 20.40 -14.37 -33.19
CA THR A 4 19.53 -14.57 -32.02
C THR A 4 19.79 -13.44 -31.03
N TYR A 5 18.91 -12.42 -31.02
CA TYR A 5 18.90 -11.41 -29.95
C TYR A 5 18.22 -12.02 -28.73
N THR A 6 18.99 -12.66 -27.89
CA THR A 6 18.57 -12.95 -26.51
C THR A 6 18.62 -11.62 -25.75
N MET A 7 17.51 -10.90 -25.74
CA MET A 7 17.27 -9.85 -24.73
C MET A 7 17.00 -10.55 -23.40
N THR A 8 18.05 -10.97 -22.72
CA THR A 8 17.99 -11.15 -21.27
C THR A 8 17.92 -9.75 -20.67
N THR A 9 16.71 -9.22 -20.54
CA THR A 9 16.44 -8.05 -19.72
C THR A 9 16.65 -8.48 -18.28
N GLN A 10 17.89 -8.51 -17.84
CA GLN A 10 18.22 -8.58 -16.43
C GLN A 10 17.72 -7.26 -15.84
N LEU A 11 16.52 -7.28 -15.27
CA LEU A 11 16.04 -6.18 -14.44
C LEU A 11 17.12 -5.89 -13.41
N PRO A 12 17.55 -4.62 -13.25
CA PRO A 12 18.56 -4.30 -12.26
C PRO A 12 18.13 -4.80 -10.90
N ALA A 13 19.03 -5.44 -10.16
CA ALA A 13 18.79 -6.04 -8.85
C ALA A 13 18.21 -5.08 -7.81
N SER A 14 18.13 -3.80 -8.12
CA SER A 14 17.39 -2.78 -7.38
C SER A 14 17.07 -1.58 -8.28
N PHE A 15 15.85 -1.07 -8.19
CA PHE A 15 15.43 0.15 -8.88
C PHE A 15 16.19 1.41 -8.41
N LEU A 16 16.74 1.37 -7.20
CA LEU A 16 17.45 2.50 -6.61
C LEU A 16 18.96 2.25 -6.62
N PRO A 17 19.75 3.25 -7.06
CA PRO A 17 21.21 3.23 -6.88
C PRO A 17 21.56 3.00 -5.41
N GLU A 18 22.63 2.26 -5.12
CA GLU A 18 23.06 1.94 -3.74
C GLU A 18 23.14 3.17 -2.84
N LYS A 19 23.48 4.31 -3.40
CA LYS A 19 23.55 5.61 -2.70
C LYS A 19 22.22 6.04 -2.06
N PHE A 20 21.08 5.54 -2.55
CA PHE A 20 19.74 5.85 -2.04
C PHE A 20 19.12 4.71 -1.21
N ARG A 21 19.83 3.60 -1.02
CA ARG A 21 19.40 2.49 -0.16
C ARG A 21 19.62 2.79 1.33
N VAL A 22 19.21 3.97 1.76
CA VAL A 22 19.39 4.43 3.15
C VAL A 22 18.46 3.68 4.13
N LEU A 23 17.31 3.18 3.64
CA LEU A 23 16.32 2.51 4.46
C LEU A 23 16.20 1.03 4.07
N SER A 24 16.28 0.14 5.05
CA SER A 24 15.98 -1.28 4.84
C SER A 24 14.48 -1.49 4.58
N GLY A 25 14.12 -2.56 3.86
CA GLY A 25 12.71 -2.90 3.63
C GLY A 25 11.92 -3.06 4.94
N SER A 26 12.56 -3.49 6.02
CA SER A 26 11.93 -3.59 7.35
C SER A 26 11.61 -2.21 7.94
N VAL A 27 12.51 -1.24 7.79
CA VAL A 27 12.28 0.14 8.24
C VAL A 27 11.15 0.78 7.44
N LEU A 28 11.12 0.59 6.12
CA LEU A 28 10.02 1.07 5.27
C LEU A 28 8.67 0.48 5.67
N LYS A 29 8.62 -0.82 6.02
CA LYS A 29 7.40 -1.46 6.54
C LYS A 29 6.92 -0.81 7.83
N LEU A 30 7.84 -0.55 8.78
CA LEU A 30 7.49 0.10 10.04
C LEU A 30 6.96 1.51 9.80
N ILE A 31 7.60 2.29 8.92
CA ILE A 31 7.13 3.63 8.55
C ILE A 31 5.72 3.55 7.95
N ALA A 32 5.49 2.65 6.98
CA ALA A 32 4.18 2.50 6.34
C ALA A 32 3.09 2.10 7.34
N ILE A 33 3.37 1.17 8.25
CA ILE A 33 2.43 0.75 9.31
C ILE A 33 2.13 1.90 10.25
N THR A 34 3.13 2.68 10.65
CA THR A 34 2.95 3.85 11.52
C THR A 34 2.09 4.92 10.85
N LEU A 35 2.35 5.23 9.57
CA LEU A 35 1.56 6.17 8.80
C LEU A 35 0.11 5.69 8.63
N MET A 36 -0.08 4.38 8.39
CA MET A 36 -1.42 3.79 8.31
C MET A 36 -2.16 3.89 9.65
N LEU A 37 -1.46 3.66 10.77
CA LEU A 37 -2.05 3.82 12.10
C LEU A 37 -2.49 5.27 12.36
N ILE A 38 -1.70 6.25 11.93
CA ILE A 38 -2.06 7.68 12.00
C ILE A 38 -3.33 7.94 11.19
N ASP A 39 -3.42 7.45 9.96
CA ASP A 39 -4.60 7.56 9.09
C ASP A 39 -5.86 7.00 9.77
N HIS A 40 -5.79 5.76 10.24
CA HIS A 40 -6.90 5.09 10.91
C HIS A 40 -7.32 5.79 12.20
N THR A 41 -6.36 6.28 12.99
CA THR A 41 -6.65 7.10 14.18
C THR A 41 -7.42 8.36 13.77
N GLY A 42 -7.04 9.01 12.67
CA GLY A 42 -7.76 10.16 12.12
C GLY A 42 -9.22 9.82 11.84
N VAL A 43 -9.49 8.70 11.14
CA VAL A 43 -10.86 8.33 10.75
C VAL A 43 -11.67 7.81 11.93
N MET A 44 -11.13 6.91 12.73
CA MET A 44 -11.91 6.23 13.77
C MET A 44 -12.14 7.10 15.00
N ILE A 45 -11.15 7.91 15.38
CA ILE A 45 -11.18 8.69 16.60
C ILE A 45 -11.47 10.15 16.30
N LEU A 46 -10.61 10.81 15.52
CA LEU A 46 -10.69 12.26 15.36
C LEU A 46 -11.95 12.71 14.61
N TYR A 47 -12.43 11.93 13.66
CA TYR A 47 -13.65 12.26 12.91
C TYR A 47 -14.87 12.43 13.81
N ASN A 48 -14.96 11.65 14.89
CA ASN A 48 -16.09 11.64 15.82
C ASN A 48 -16.07 12.79 16.86
N TYR A 49 -15.00 13.59 16.89
CA TYR A 49 -14.88 14.72 17.82
C TYR A 49 -14.96 16.05 17.08
N PRO A 50 -16.01 16.88 17.31
CA PRO A 50 -16.20 18.17 16.63
C PRO A 50 -15.00 19.11 16.75
N ALA A 51 -14.32 19.11 17.90
CA ALA A 51 -13.14 19.96 18.14
C ALA A 51 -11.97 19.61 17.21
N THR A 52 -11.82 18.35 16.78
CA THR A 52 -10.73 17.90 15.92
C THR A 52 -11.04 18.03 14.43
N THR A 53 -12.32 18.17 14.08
CA THR A 53 -12.80 18.46 12.71
C THR A 53 -12.93 19.95 12.44
N ALA A 54 -12.93 20.79 13.48
CA ALA A 54 -12.96 22.24 13.33
C ALA A 54 -11.72 22.75 12.59
N THR A 55 -11.92 23.76 11.75
CA THR A 55 -10.84 24.39 10.98
C THR A 55 -9.86 25.07 11.91
N LEU A 56 -8.58 24.70 11.84
CA LEU A 56 -7.48 25.33 12.56
C LEU A 56 -6.92 26.52 11.78
N PHE A 57 -6.73 26.32 10.48
CA PHE A 57 -6.27 27.35 9.54
C PHE A 57 -6.64 26.95 8.11
N SER A 58 -6.65 27.94 7.22
CA SER A 58 -6.90 27.74 5.77
C SER A 58 -5.65 28.14 4.99
N PHE A 59 -5.20 27.27 4.08
CA PHE A 59 -4.06 27.54 3.21
C PHE A 59 -4.40 27.11 1.77
N GLY A 60 -4.18 28.00 0.79
CA GLY A 60 -4.43 27.72 -0.62
C GLY A 60 -5.89 27.37 -0.94
N GLY A 61 -6.87 27.89 -0.19
CA GLY A 61 -8.31 27.57 -0.36
C GLY A 61 -8.73 26.22 0.26
N VAL A 62 -7.87 25.62 1.05
CA VAL A 62 -8.09 24.35 1.73
C VAL A 62 -8.11 24.57 3.24
N ASP A 63 -9.17 24.07 3.89
CA ASP A 63 -9.31 24.13 5.34
C ASP A 63 -8.59 22.93 5.99
N TYR A 64 -7.68 23.24 6.92
CA TYR A 64 -6.94 22.24 7.68
C TYR A 64 -7.51 22.09 9.08
N SER A 65 -7.79 20.85 9.45
CA SER A 65 -8.19 20.42 10.80
C SER A 65 -7.22 19.32 11.26
N TRP A 66 -7.23 18.99 12.55
CA TRP A 66 -6.45 17.83 13.04
C TRP A 66 -6.79 16.55 12.29
N TYR A 67 -8.07 16.29 12.07
CA TYR A 67 -8.55 15.16 11.27
C TYR A 67 -7.89 15.14 9.89
N ARG A 68 -7.91 16.27 9.16
CA ARG A 68 -7.34 16.36 7.81
C ARG A 68 -5.83 16.15 7.79
N ILE A 69 -5.10 16.75 8.75
CA ILE A 69 -3.65 16.60 8.86
C ILE A 69 -3.27 15.12 9.04
N PHE A 70 -3.96 14.40 9.93
CA PHE A 70 -3.72 12.97 10.14
C PHE A 70 -4.00 12.15 8.88
N ARG A 71 -5.08 12.48 8.16
CA ARG A 71 -5.41 11.85 6.89
C ARG A 71 -4.38 12.08 5.80
N ASP A 72 -3.89 13.31 5.65
CA ASP A 72 -2.92 13.66 4.62
C ASP A 72 -1.55 13.03 4.89
N ILE A 73 -1.11 12.99 6.15
CA ILE A 73 0.10 12.28 6.57
C ILE A 73 -0.05 10.78 6.32
N GLY A 74 -1.16 10.20 6.73
CA GLY A 74 -1.41 8.76 6.65
C GLY A 74 -1.49 8.24 5.22
N ARG A 75 -1.98 9.04 4.27
CA ARG A 75 -2.03 8.68 2.84
C ARG A 75 -0.66 8.37 2.24
N ALA A 76 0.43 8.89 2.81
CA ALA A 76 1.78 8.56 2.39
C ALA A 76 2.14 7.08 2.60
N ALA A 77 1.40 6.34 3.42
CA ALA A 77 1.57 4.91 3.61
C ALA A 77 1.36 4.11 2.30
N PHE A 78 0.37 4.51 1.49
CA PHE A 78 -0.03 3.75 0.29
C PHE A 78 1.10 3.63 -0.75
N PRO A 79 1.76 4.71 -1.20
CA PRO A 79 2.88 4.59 -2.13
C PRO A 79 4.05 3.77 -1.57
N ILE A 80 4.28 3.81 -0.25
CA ILE A 80 5.31 2.97 0.36
C ILE A 80 4.92 1.49 0.28
N PHE A 81 3.65 1.14 0.53
CA PHE A 81 3.17 -0.24 0.37
C PHE A 81 3.24 -0.70 -1.09
N CYS A 82 2.92 0.16 -2.07
CA CYS A 82 3.07 -0.16 -3.48
C CYS A 82 4.55 -0.44 -3.84
N PHE A 83 5.47 0.36 -3.34
CA PHE A 83 6.90 0.11 -3.51
C PHE A 83 7.33 -1.23 -2.91
N LEU A 84 6.94 -1.51 -1.66
CA LEU A 84 7.24 -2.76 -0.99
C LEU A 84 6.62 -3.98 -1.69
N LEU A 85 5.45 -3.81 -2.32
CA LEU A 85 4.79 -4.85 -3.12
C LEU A 85 5.63 -5.22 -4.34
N ILE A 86 6.12 -4.21 -5.07
CA ILE A 86 6.96 -4.39 -6.26
C ILE A 86 8.30 -5.03 -5.86
N GLU A 87 8.95 -4.53 -4.82
CA GLU A 87 10.18 -5.12 -4.28
C GLU A 87 9.96 -6.59 -3.88
N GLY A 88 8.87 -6.88 -3.19
CA GLY A 88 8.48 -8.25 -2.84
C GLY A 88 8.25 -9.13 -4.06
N PHE A 89 7.58 -8.62 -5.10
CA PHE A 89 7.33 -9.33 -6.35
C PHE A 89 8.65 -9.68 -7.08
N LEU A 90 9.58 -8.73 -7.17
CA LEU A 90 10.86 -8.92 -7.87
C LEU A 90 11.81 -9.89 -7.16
N HIS A 91 11.72 -10.00 -5.83
CA HIS A 91 12.63 -10.81 -5.01
C HIS A 91 12.04 -12.13 -4.53
N THR A 92 10.76 -12.41 -4.79
CA THR A 92 10.15 -13.67 -4.34
C THR A 92 10.44 -14.82 -5.29
N HIS A 93 10.75 -16.00 -4.75
CA HIS A 93 10.90 -17.23 -5.53
C HIS A 93 9.54 -17.84 -5.91
N ASP A 94 8.50 -17.59 -5.11
CA ASP A 94 7.17 -18.16 -5.32
C ASP A 94 6.11 -17.06 -5.28
N VAL A 95 5.87 -16.50 -6.45
CA VAL A 95 4.91 -15.40 -6.66
C VAL A 95 3.48 -15.85 -6.35
N LYS A 96 3.14 -17.13 -6.60
CA LYS A 96 1.80 -17.66 -6.30
C LYS A 96 1.56 -17.71 -4.79
N LYS A 97 2.55 -18.19 -4.03
CA LYS A 97 2.49 -18.21 -2.56
C LYS A 97 2.43 -16.79 -2.00
N TYR A 98 3.17 -15.86 -2.59
CA TYR A 98 3.13 -14.45 -2.20
C TYR A 98 1.73 -13.86 -2.42
N ALA A 99 1.11 -14.08 -3.59
CA ALA A 99 -0.24 -13.64 -3.90
C ALA A 99 -1.28 -14.30 -2.98
N LEU A 100 -1.16 -15.60 -2.72
CA LEU A 100 -2.05 -16.31 -1.81
C LEU A 100 -1.99 -15.73 -0.38
N ASN A 101 -0.80 -15.52 0.15
CA ASN A 101 -0.61 -14.95 1.49
C ASN A 101 -1.19 -13.54 1.58
N LEU A 102 -0.97 -12.70 0.56
CA LEU A 102 -1.53 -11.35 0.51
C LEU A 102 -3.06 -11.36 0.42
N GLY A 103 -3.63 -12.27 -0.39
CA GLY A 103 -5.08 -12.46 -0.51
C GLY A 103 -5.72 -12.93 0.80
N ILE A 104 -5.12 -13.92 1.48
CA ILE A 104 -5.59 -14.37 2.80
C ILE A 104 -5.52 -13.22 3.80
N PHE A 105 -4.42 -12.45 3.79
CA PHE A 105 -4.25 -11.32 4.68
C PHE A 105 -5.29 -10.21 4.40
N ALA A 106 -5.61 -9.95 3.13
CA ALA A 106 -6.67 -9.02 2.75
C ALA A 106 -8.04 -9.45 3.33
N LEU A 107 -8.40 -10.73 3.21
CA LEU A 107 -9.65 -11.27 3.74
C LEU A 107 -9.70 -11.22 5.28
N VAL A 108 -8.62 -11.62 5.95
CA VAL A 108 -8.56 -11.60 7.43
C VAL A 108 -8.61 -10.16 7.95
N SER A 109 -7.99 -9.22 7.25
CA SER A 109 -7.96 -7.80 7.64
C SER A 109 -9.28 -7.07 7.37
N GLU A 110 -10.17 -7.63 6.53
CA GLU A 110 -11.46 -7.00 6.20
C GLU A 110 -12.38 -6.92 7.40
N VAL A 111 -12.48 -8.00 8.17
CA VAL A 111 -13.37 -8.05 9.34
C VAL A 111 -13.06 -6.94 10.36
N PRO A 112 -11.82 -6.80 10.88
CA PRO A 112 -11.49 -5.72 11.79
C PRO A 112 -11.59 -4.33 11.13
N PHE A 113 -11.31 -4.22 9.83
CA PHE A 113 -11.47 -2.98 9.09
C PHE A 113 -12.94 -2.55 9.04
N ASP A 114 -13.85 -3.43 8.64
CA ASP A 114 -15.28 -3.16 8.54
C ASP A 114 -15.90 -2.84 9.90
N LEU A 115 -15.52 -3.58 10.95
CA LEU A 115 -15.96 -3.29 12.31
C LEU A 115 -15.53 -1.90 12.77
N ALA A 116 -14.32 -1.50 12.44
CA ALA A 116 -13.77 -0.20 12.84
C ALA A 116 -14.39 0.97 12.06
N PHE A 117 -14.68 0.81 10.77
CA PHE A 117 -15.16 1.89 9.91
C PHE A 117 -16.69 1.94 9.76
N ALA A 118 -17.34 0.78 9.74
CA ALA A 118 -18.79 0.68 9.50
C ALA A 118 -19.58 0.13 10.70
N GLY A 119 -18.91 -0.35 11.75
CA GLY A 119 -19.55 -1.00 12.91
C GLY A 119 -20.22 -2.32 12.55
N LYS A 120 -19.91 -2.93 11.42
CA LYS A 120 -20.49 -4.18 10.90
C LYS A 120 -19.37 -5.07 10.39
N PRO A 121 -19.44 -6.40 10.58
CA PRO A 121 -18.36 -7.31 10.21
C PRO A 121 -18.17 -7.53 8.70
N PHE A 122 -19.16 -7.13 7.87
CA PHE A 122 -19.12 -7.23 6.43
C PHE A 122 -19.76 -5.99 5.80
N TYR A 123 -18.93 -5.11 5.21
CA TYR A 123 -19.38 -3.88 4.60
C TYR A 123 -18.71 -3.69 3.23
N LEU A 124 -19.39 -4.10 2.16
CA LEU A 124 -18.84 -4.18 0.81
C LEU A 124 -18.61 -2.84 0.10
N ASN A 125 -19.01 -1.70 0.68
CA ASN A 125 -18.87 -0.40 0.05
C ASN A 125 -17.45 0.19 0.13
N TYR A 126 -16.67 -0.26 1.11
CA TYR A 126 -15.28 0.10 1.28
C TYR A 126 -14.47 -1.15 1.60
N GLN A 127 -13.37 -1.35 0.90
CA GLN A 127 -12.44 -2.44 1.13
C GLN A 127 -11.14 -1.92 1.72
N ASN A 128 -10.46 -2.76 2.51
CA ASN A 128 -9.14 -2.42 3.02
C ASN A 128 -8.09 -2.35 1.89
N VAL A 129 -6.98 -1.66 2.15
CA VAL A 129 -5.91 -1.41 1.17
C VAL A 129 -5.26 -2.68 0.62
N PHE A 130 -5.30 -3.80 1.37
CA PHE A 130 -4.68 -5.04 0.94
C PHE A 130 -5.38 -5.68 -0.26
N PHE A 131 -6.68 -5.46 -0.47
CA PHE A 131 -7.37 -5.86 -1.70
C PHE A 131 -6.81 -5.12 -2.91
N THR A 132 -6.58 -3.82 -2.82
CA THR A 132 -5.96 -3.05 -3.90
C THR A 132 -4.56 -3.55 -4.21
N LEU A 133 -3.75 -3.82 -3.19
CA LEU A 133 -2.41 -4.38 -3.35
C LEU A 133 -2.45 -5.79 -3.94
N PHE A 134 -3.40 -6.62 -3.52
CA PHE A 134 -3.59 -7.97 -4.05
C PHE A 134 -3.95 -7.96 -5.54
N ILE A 135 -4.90 -7.11 -5.94
CA ILE A 135 -5.27 -6.95 -7.36
C ILE A 135 -4.07 -6.46 -8.18
N GLY A 136 -3.31 -5.48 -7.66
CA GLY A 136 -2.07 -5.01 -8.29
C GLY A 136 -1.05 -6.12 -8.48
N LEU A 137 -0.86 -6.99 -7.47
CA LEU A 137 0.04 -8.15 -7.56
C LEU A 137 -0.44 -9.17 -8.62
N VAL A 138 -1.73 -9.48 -8.64
CA VAL A 138 -2.32 -10.39 -9.65
C VAL A 138 -2.13 -9.84 -11.05
N MET A 139 -2.31 -8.52 -11.26
CA MET A 139 -2.04 -7.88 -12.55
C MET A 139 -0.57 -8.00 -12.96
N MET A 140 0.37 -7.77 -12.05
CA MET A 140 1.81 -7.93 -12.35
C MET A 140 2.14 -9.37 -12.76
N ILE A 141 1.58 -10.38 -12.08
CA ILE A 141 1.74 -11.79 -12.43
C ILE A 141 1.18 -12.08 -13.83
N PHE A 142 0.05 -11.50 -14.17
CA PHE A 142 -0.59 -11.70 -15.47
C PHE A 142 0.23 -11.06 -16.59
N LEU A 143 0.73 -9.83 -16.40
CA LEU A 143 1.58 -9.15 -17.37
C LEU A 143 2.89 -9.91 -17.61
N GLN A 144 3.55 -10.38 -16.56
CA GLN A 144 4.77 -11.20 -16.70
C GLN A 144 4.52 -12.43 -17.57
N LYS A 145 3.40 -13.13 -17.39
CA LYS A 145 3.06 -14.31 -18.21
C LYS A 145 2.76 -14.00 -19.67
N ILE A 146 2.35 -12.78 -19.99
CA ILE A 146 2.14 -12.34 -21.38
C ILE A 146 3.48 -12.09 -22.06
N ASP A 147 4.41 -11.44 -21.34
CA ASP A 147 5.75 -11.12 -21.87
C ASP A 147 6.65 -12.36 -22.07
N GLU A 148 6.35 -13.46 -21.36
CA GLU A 148 7.07 -14.74 -21.48
C GLU A 148 6.58 -15.61 -22.68
N LYS A 149 5.53 -15.18 -23.42
CA LYS A 149 4.99 -15.87 -24.60
C LYS A 149 5.47 -15.26 -25.90
#